data_41a903d0131823740d25be7caff9f563
#
_entry.id   41a903d0131823740d25be7caff9f563
#
_cell.length_a   1.000
_cell.length_b   1.000
_cell.length_c   1.000
_cell.angle_alpha   90.00
_cell.angle_beta   90.00
_cell.angle_gamma   90.00
#
_symmetry.space_group_name_H-M   'P 1'
#
loop_
_entity.id
_entity.type
_entity.pdbx_description
1 polymer ?
#
loop_
_entity_poly.entity_id
_entity_poly.type
_entity_poly.pdbx_seq_one_letter_code
_entity_poly.pdbx_strand_id
1 'polypeptide(L)'
;MDLTPETIDRLLELGKPAEVVLGESTFTDKPLTLLLEPEAPTVNVTTLKGIVDLYNANLDKLSEDTTDVLIHVASPTTVEMISATGESGRRHVWARAKYGEGIKEFPFGNFLDTETFIVCAQSRIEKQETDDLDYVLKVASAITSEAVQTSEDDGISQRVAMKAGIHLKADEKIQPRVKLAPYRTFPEVKQALSQFVLRARNHGDAIELALFEADGGRWRIDAIENLARFFRVIFDDKHISVVA
;
A
#
# COMPACT_ATOMS: atom_id res chain seq x y z
N MET A 1 6.83 21.55 63.05
CA MET A 1 6.05 20.30 63.09
C MET A 1 6.98 19.26 62.57
N ASP A 2 7.57 18.44 63.48
CA ASP A 2 8.54 17.44 63.08
C ASP A 2 7.77 16.27 62.41
N LEU A 3 8.18 15.90 61.22
CA LEU A 3 7.68 14.74 60.51
C LEU A 3 8.29 13.49 61.15
N THR A 4 7.50 12.80 62.00
CA THR A 4 7.93 11.50 62.53
C THR A 4 7.72 10.38 61.49
N PRO A 5 8.44 9.26 61.60
CA PRO A 5 8.25 8.13 60.71
C PRO A 5 6.78 7.67 60.60
N GLU A 6 6.07 7.64 61.74
CA GLU A 6 4.66 7.25 61.80
C GLU A 6 3.75 8.24 61.02
N THR A 7 4.09 9.54 61.03
CA THR A 7 3.37 10.54 60.25
C THR A 7 3.57 10.35 58.75
N ILE A 8 4.82 9.98 58.37
CA ILE A 8 5.17 9.69 56.96
C ILE A 8 4.43 8.44 56.50
N ASP A 9 4.47 7.37 57.31
CA ASP A 9 3.77 6.13 56.96
C ASP A 9 2.27 6.35 56.76
N ARG A 10 1.68 7.14 57.66
CA ARG A 10 0.25 7.47 57.54
C ARG A 10 -0.09 8.29 56.31
N LEU A 11 0.78 9.22 55.91
CA LEU A 11 0.60 9.99 54.69
C LEU A 11 0.75 9.08 53.43
N LEU A 12 1.66 8.14 53.48
CA LEU A 12 1.83 7.15 52.39
C LEU A 12 0.61 6.23 52.28
N GLU A 13 0.04 5.78 53.39
CA GLU A 13 -1.18 5.00 53.43
C GLU A 13 -2.37 5.76 52.83
N LEU A 14 -2.57 7.02 53.20
CA LEU A 14 -3.60 7.89 52.68
C LEU A 14 -3.38 8.21 51.17
N GLY A 15 -2.14 8.07 50.72
CA GLY A 15 -1.74 8.18 49.32
C GLY A 15 -2.12 6.99 48.46
N LYS A 16 -2.38 5.81 49.01
CA LYS A 16 -2.75 4.60 48.25
C LYS A 16 -4.15 4.75 47.67
N PRO A 17 -4.42 4.22 46.47
CA PRO A 17 -5.76 4.13 45.91
C PRO A 17 -6.66 3.30 46.82
N ALA A 18 -7.88 3.75 47.06
CA ALA A 18 -8.91 2.94 47.70
C ALA A 18 -9.72 2.19 46.61
N GLU A 19 -9.95 0.90 46.83
CA GLU A 19 -10.78 0.09 45.94
C GLU A 19 -12.15 -0.14 46.58
N VAL A 20 -13.20 0.04 45.80
CA VAL A 20 -14.59 -0.18 46.20
C VAL A 20 -15.24 -1.15 45.21
N VAL A 21 -15.74 -2.27 45.71
CA VAL A 21 -16.49 -3.25 44.90
C VAL A 21 -17.98 -2.97 45.01
N LEU A 22 -18.64 -2.72 43.88
CA LEU A 22 -20.05 -2.52 43.76
C LEU A 22 -20.64 -3.48 42.73
N GLY A 23 -21.31 -4.53 43.19
CA GLY A 23 -21.79 -5.63 42.33
C GLY A 23 -20.60 -6.40 41.73
N GLU A 24 -20.55 -6.54 40.42
CA GLU A 24 -19.47 -7.24 39.67
C GLU A 24 -18.31 -6.30 39.28
N SER A 25 -18.37 -5.02 39.61
CA SER A 25 -17.39 -4.01 39.20
C SER A 25 -16.57 -3.49 40.37
N THR A 26 -15.27 -3.32 40.14
CA THR A 26 -14.32 -2.71 41.09
C THR A 26 -14.01 -1.30 40.63
N PHE A 27 -14.12 -0.35 41.52
CA PHE A 27 -13.84 1.08 41.29
C PHE A 27 -12.64 1.51 42.13
N THR A 28 -11.92 2.51 41.67
CA THR A 28 -10.85 3.18 42.43
C THR A 28 -11.11 4.66 42.54
N ASP A 29 -10.70 5.28 43.65
CA ASP A 29 -10.83 6.72 43.93
C ASP A 29 -9.72 7.55 43.26
N LYS A 30 -8.69 6.90 42.69
CA LYS A 30 -7.55 7.54 42.05
C LYS A 30 -7.28 6.95 40.68
N PRO A 31 -6.84 7.78 39.71
CA PRO A 31 -6.39 7.24 38.41
C PRO A 31 -5.16 6.36 38.61
N LEU A 32 -5.28 5.11 38.16
CA LEU A 32 -4.16 4.16 38.15
C LEU A 32 -3.41 4.31 36.83
N THR A 33 -2.07 4.35 36.91
CA THR A 33 -1.20 4.29 35.73
C THR A 33 -0.68 2.86 35.60
N LEU A 34 -1.01 2.21 34.47
CA LEU A 34 -0.49 0.89 34.16
C LEU A 34 1.02 0.98 33.92
N LEU A 35 1.80 0.28 34.75
CA LEU A 35 3.23 0.09 34.50
C LEU A 35 3.38 -1.04 33.47
N LEU A 36 3.77 -0.64 32.26
CA LEU A 36 4.01 -1.57 31.18
C LEU A 36 5.47 -2.03 31.22
N GLU A 37 5.71 -3.31 31.00
CA GLU A 37 7.04 -3.80 30.70
C GLU A 37 7.53 -3.22 29.36
N PRO A 38 8.84 -2.98 29.21
CA PRO A 38 9.38 -2.52 27.94
C PRO A 38 9.12 -3.56 26.84
N GLU A 39 8.45 -3.14 25.77
CA GLU A 39 8.23 -3.97 24.61
C GLU A 39 9.38 -3.79 23.60
N ALA A 40 9.71 -4.86 22.86
CA ALA A 40 10.67 -4.79 21.77
C ALA A 40 10.15 -3.81 20.66
N PRO A 41 11.02 -3.00 20.06
CA PRO A 41 10.58 -2.09 18.99
C PRO A 41 10.12 -2.86 17.75
N THR A 42 9.13 -2.31 17.05
CA THR A 42 8.65 -2.87 15.78
C THR A 42 9.78 -2.99 14.75
N VAL A 43 9.96 -4.18 14.17
CA VAL A 43 10.91 -4.41 13.08
C VAL A 43 10.33 -3.90 11.78
N ASN A 44 10.99 -2.93 11.13
CA ASN A 44 10.57 -2.43 9.82
C ASN A 44 11.28 -3.19 8.71
N VAL A 45 10.51 -3.70 7.75
CA VAL A 45 11.00 -4.40 6.56
C VAL A 45 10.41 -3.76 5.30
N THR A 46 11.05 -3.98 4.15
CA THR A 46 10.61 -3.40 2.86
C THR A 46 9.94 -4.41 1.94
N THR A 47 9.88 -5.69 2.36
CA THR A 47 9.37 -6.80 1.56
C THR A 47 8.36 -7.62 2.35
N LEU A 48 7.42 -8.27 1.66
CA LEU A 48 6.48 -9.21 2.30
C LEU A 48 7.22 -10.44 2.84
N LYS A 49 8.22 -10.90 2.07
CA LYS A 49 9.08 -12.00 2.49
C LYS A 49 9.79 -11.71 3.81
N GLY A 50 10.15 -10.45 4.08
CA GLY A 50 10.77 -10.03 5.35
C GLY A 50 9.89 -10.35 6.56
N ILE A 51 8.55 -10.19 6.45
CA ILE A 51 7.61 -10.61 7.51
C ILE A 51 7.64 -12.13 7.68
N VAL A 52 7.63 -12.87 6.57
CA VAL A 52 7.66 -14.34 6.61
C VAL A 52 8.96 -14.86 7.23
N ASP A 53 10.08 -14.27 6.85
CA ASP A 53 11.40 -14.64 7.36
C ASP A 53 11.53 -14.34 8.87
N LEU A 54 10.99 -13.21 9.32
CA LEU A 54 10.98 -12.85 10.75
C LEU A 54 10.14 -13.84 11.56
N TYR A 55 8.96 -14.19 11.08
CA TYR A 55 8.12 -15.20 11.72
C TYR A 55 8.82 -16.56 11.78
N ASN A 56 9.44 -17.01 10.68
CA ASN A 56 10.13 -18.30 10.62
C ASN A 56 11.43 -18.33 11.47
N ALA A 57 12.09 -17.17 11.66
CA ALA A 57 13.25 -17.07 12.54
C ALA A 57 12.89 -17.32 14.02
N ASN A 58 11.62 -17.09 14.37
CA ASN A 58 11.03 -17.37 15.68
C ASN A 58 11.83 -16.81 16.89
N LEU A 59 12.51 -15.68 16.70
CA LEU A 59 13.34 -15.04 17.73
C LEU A 59 12.49 -14.60 18.94
N ASP A 60 11.27 -14.17 18.69
CA ASP A 60 10.31 -13.72 19.70
C ASP A 60 9.31 -14.82 20.09
N LYS A 61 9.59 -16.09 19.76
CA LYS A 61 8.77 -17.26 20.05
C LYS A 61 7.33 -17.16 19.49
N LEU A 62 7.16 -16.47 18.38
CA LEU A 62 5.86 -16.21 17.75
C LEU A 62 5.20 -17.47 17.18
N SER A 63 5.97 -18.53 16.94
CA SER A 63 5.47 -19.81 16.42
C SER A 63 5.15 -20.85 17.52
N GLU A 64 5.28 -20.48 18.78
CA GLU A 64 4.85 -21.36 19.89
C GLU A 64 3.31 -21.37 19.95
N ASP A 65 2.72 -22.53 20.24
CA ASP A 65 1.28 -22.80 20.15
C ASP A 65 0.36 -21.86 20.96
N THR A 66 0.91 -21.00 21.78
CA THR A 66 0.19 -20.07 22.67
C THR A 66 0.13 -18.64 22.14
N THR A 67 0.82 -18.32 21.04
CA THR A 67 0.89 -16.94 20.54
C THR A 67 0.04 -16.81 19.26
N ASP A 68 -1.15 -16.23 19.41
CA ASP A 68 -1.97 -15.87 18.25
C ASP A 68 -1.32 -14.70 17.50
N VAL A 69 -0.90 -14.96 16.28
CA VAL A 69 -0.35 -13.95 15.36
C VAL A 69 -1.40 -13.58 14.32
N LEU A 70 -1.52 -12.29 14.08
CA LEU A 70 -2.40 -11.74 13.06
C LEU A 70 -1.57 -11.00 12.01
N ILE A 71 -1.74 -11.36 10.75
CA ILE A 71 -1.27 -10.54 9.63
C ILE A 71 -2.39 -9.58 9.26
N HIS A 72 -2.13 -8.29 9.40
CA HIS A 72 -3.05 -7.21 9.08
C HIS A 72 -2.58 -6.49 7.83
N VAL A 73 -3.34 -6.60 6.75
CA VAL A 73 -3.12 -5.82 5.52
C VAL A 73 -3.79 -4.47 5.69
N ALA A 74 -3.07 -3.52 6.27
CA ALA A 74 -3.60 -2.21 6.63
C ALA A 74 -3.87 -1.30 5.40
N SER A 75 -3.11 -1.50 4.32
CA SER A 75 -3.27 -0.76 3.06
C SER A 75 -2.55 -1.48 1.91
N PRO A 76 -2.70 -1.03 0.65
CA PRO A 76 -1.91 -1.56 -0.47
C PRO A 76 -0.39 -1.49 -0.27
N THR A 77 0.08 -0.62 0.61
CA THR A 77 1.50 -0.34 0.82
C THR A 77 1.99 -0.66 2.23
N THR A 78 1.12 -1.22 3.09
CA THR A 78 1.48 -1.51 4.49
C THR A 78 0.87 -2.81 4.95
N VAL A 79 1.72 -3.70 5.44
CA VAL A 79 1.31 -4.96 6.09
C VAL A 79 1.99 -5.03 7.45
N GLU A 80 1.25 -5.45 8.45
CA GLU A 80 1.71 -5.56 9.82
C GLU A 80 1.53 -6.99 10.35
N MET A 81 2.50 -7.45 11.11
CA MET A 81 2.42 -8.65 11.94
C MET A 81 2.19 -8.21 13.38
N ILE A 82 1.03 -8.54 13.92
CA ILE A 82 0.59 -8.05 15.23
C ILE A 82 0.20 -9.20 16.16
N SER A 83 0.31 -8.99 17.47
CA SER A 83 -0.13 -9.93 18.48
C SER A 83 -1.65 -10.00 18.60
N ALA A 84 -2.16 -11.04 19.23
CA ALA A 84 -3.46 -10.99 19.88
C ALA A 84 -3.50 -9.87 20.94
N THR A 85 -4.70 -9.56 21.43
CA THR A 85 -4.86 -8.59 22.51
C THR A 85 -4.30 -9.18 23.81
N GLY A 86 -3.25 -8.56 24.35
CA GLY A 86 -2.68 -8.95 25.63
C GLY A 86 -3.56 -8.56 26.83
N GLU A 87 -3.15 -8.94 28.04
CA GLU A 87 -3.83 -8.61 29.30
C GLU A 87 -4.01 -7.09 29.50
N SER A 88 -3.09 -6.30 28.98
CA SER A 88 -3.18 -4.82 28.98
C SER A 88 -4.26 -4.24 28.07
N GLY A 89 -4.97 -5.06 27.28
CA GLY A 89 -5.90 -4.64 26.26
C GLY A 89 -5.25 -4.07 25.00
N ARG A 90 -3.92 -4.19 24.87
CA ARG A 90 -3.14 -3.66 23.73
C ARG A 90 -2.66 -4.79 22.83
N ARG A 91 -2.42 -4.43 21.57
CA ARG A 91 -1.76 -5.27 20.58
C ARG A 91 -0.34 -4.76 20.35
N HIS A 92 0.61 -5.68 20.25
CA HIS A 92 1.99 -5.35 19.88
C HIS A 92 2.18 -5.52 18.38
N VAL A 93 2.91 -4.59 17.73
CA VAL A 93 3.30 -4.69 16.34
C VAL A 93 4.71 -5.22 16.25
N TRP A 94 4.86 -6.51 15.93
CA TRP A 94 6.16 -7.19 15.83
C TRP A 94 6.94 -6.73 14.60
N ALA A 95 6.26 -6.71 13.45
CA ALA A 95 6.86 -6.28 12.20
C ALA A 95 5.91 -5.44 11.37
N ARG A 96 6.50 -4.57 10.56
CA ARG A 96 5.77 -3.76 9.58
C ARG A 96 6.53 -3.74 8.27
N ALA A 97 5.89 -4.22 7.19
CA ALA A 97 6.35 -4.05 5.84
C ALA A 97 5.75 -2.75 5.26
N LYS A 98 6.62 -1.93 4.66
CA LYS A 98 6.21 -0.72 3.94
C LYS A 98 6.78 -0.73 2.53
N TYR A 99 5.89 -0.61 1.54
CA TYR A 99 6.23 -0.39 0.14
C TYR A 99 6.31 1.11 -0.16
N GLY A 100 7.17 1.48 -1.09
CA GLY A 100 7.21 2.83 -1.67
C GLY A 100 8.40 3.68 -1.24
N GLU A 101 9.18 3.29 -0.23
CA GLU A 101 10.38 4.04 0.14
C GLU A 101 11.43 3.94 -0.97
N GLY A 102 11.73 5.07 -1.62
CA GLY A 102 12.66 5.14 -2.76
C GLY A 102 12.11 4.67 -4.12
N ILE A 103 10.87 4.20 -4.20
CA ILE A 103 10.24 3.76 -5.45
C ILE A 103 9.49 4.92 -6.09
N LYS A 104 9.79 5.18 -7.36
CA LYS A 104 9.08 6.20 -8.15
C LYS A 104 7.87 5.55 -8.81
N GLU A 105 6.67 5.96 -8.41
CA GLU A 105 5.42 5.58 -9.07
C GLU A 105 5.28 6.25 -10.45
N PHE A 106 4.41 5.70 -11.31
CA PHE A 106 4.03 6.36 -12.55
C PHE A 106 3.32 7.69 -12.23
N PRO A 107 3.70 8.82 -12.85
CA PRO A 107 3.13 10.13 -12.53
C PRO A 107 1.76 10.36 -13.18
N PHE A 108 0.74 9.66 -12.69
CA PHE A 108 -0.64 9.79 -13.19
C PHE A 108 -1.15 11.22 -13.14
N GLY A 109 -2.00 11.57 -14.10
CA GLY A 109 -2.60 12.90 -14.22
C GLY A 109 -1.66 13.98 -14.77
N ASN A 110 -0.37 13.67 -14.92
CA ASN A 110 0.61 14.60 -15.47
C ASN A 110 0.91 14.27 -16.93
N PHE A 111 0.97 15.31 -17.77
CA PHE A 111 1.43 15.17 -19.13
C PHE A 111 2.95 15.10 -19.15
N LEU A 112 3.49 14.11 -19.85
CA LEU A 112 4.91 13.85 -20.02
C LEU A 112 5.25 13.94 -21.50
N ASP A 113 6.44 14.39 -21.81
CA ASP A 113 7.00 14.21 -23.15
C ASP A 113 7.03 12.71 -23.51
N THR A 114 7.00 12.43 -24.80
CA THR A 114 6.81 11.07 -25.29
C THR A 114 7.91 10.11 -24.84
N GLU A 115 9.16 10.54 -24.81
CA GLU A 115 10.29 9.72 -24.38
C GLU A 115 10.19 9.37 -22.88
N THR A 116 9.97 10.37 -22.04
CA THR A 116 9.77 10.19 -20.60
C THR A 116 8.56 9.29 -20.33
N PHE A 117 7.47 9.45 -21.10
CA PHE A 117 6.28 8.62 -20.98
C PHE A 117 6.60 7.15 -21.28
N ILE A 118 7.30 6.85 -22.38
CA ILE A 118 7.71 5.50 -22.78
C ILE A 118 8.56 4.86 -21.67
N VAL A 119 9.59 5.57 -21.20
CA VAL A 119 10.49 5.08 -20.14
C VAL A 119 9.70 4.80 -18.85
N CYS A 120 8.80 5.71 -18.46
CA CYS A 120 7.94 5.51 -17.29
C CYS A 120 7.00 4.31 -17.47
N ALA A 121 6.38 4.15 -18.64
CA ALA A 121 5.47 3.04 -18.91
C ALA A 121 6.21 1.69 -18.87
N GLN A 122 7.37 1.58 -19.48
CA GLN A 122 8.18 0.37 -19.48
C GLN A 122 8.73 0.00 -18.11
N SER A 123 9.09 0.99 -17.29
CA SER A 123 9.77 0.75 -16.01
C SER A 123 8.82 0.63 -14.81
N ARG A 124 7.59 1.16 -14.91
CA ARG A 124 6.68 1.31 -13.77
C ARG A 124 5.34 0.62 -13.94
N ILE A 125 5.16 -0.15 -15.01
CA ILE A 125 3.95 -0.93 -15.28
C ILE A 125 4.36 -2.39 -15.49
N GLU A 126 3.75 -3.28 -14.70
CA GLU A 126 3.94 -4.72 -14.85
C GLU A 126 3.27 -5.20 -16.13
N LYS A 127 4.02 -5.94 -16.97
CA LYS A 127 3.44 -6.57 -18.16
C LYS A 127 2.61 -7.79 -17.76
N GLN A 128 1.35 -7.80 -18.19
CA GLN A 128 0.42 -8.91 -17.98
C GLN A 128 -0.19 -9.37 -19.32
N GLU A 129 -0.74 -10.58 -19.36
CA GLU A 129 -1.29 -11.17 -20.61
C GLU A 129 -2.51 -10.39 -21.14
N THR A 130 -3.29 -9.77 -20.26
CA THR A 130 -4.56 -9.11 -20.60
C THR A 130 -4.50 -7.60 -20.50
N ASP A 131 -3.30 -7.03 -20.44
CA ASP A 131 -3.11 -5.58 -20.39
C ASP A 131 -2.99 -4.97 -21.82
N ASP A 132 -3.09 -3.64 -21.85
CA ASP A 132 -2.96 -2.84 -23.07
C ASP A 132 -1.59 -2.15 -23.18
N LEU A 133 -0.55 -2.60 -22.42
CA LEU A 133 0.75 -1.94 -22.37
C LEU A 133 1.43 -1.88 -23.74
N ASP A 134 1.41 -2.98 -24.51
CA ASP A 134 2.01 -3.00 -25.86
C ASP A 134 1.30 -2.00 -26.79
N TYR A 135 -0.03 -1.89 -26.68
CA TYR A 135 -0.79 -0.90 -27.42
C TYR A 135 -0.37 0.53 -27.04
N VAL A 136 -0.30 0.82 -25.76
CA VAL A 136 0.10 2.14 -25.23
C VAL A 136 1.51 2.51 -25.70
N LEU A 137 2.47 1.58 -25.61
CA LEU A 137 3.85 1.80 -26.06
C LEU A 137 3.91 1.98 -27.59
N LYS A 138 3.13 1.23 -28.37
CA LYS A 138 3.03 1.38 -29.82
C LYS A 138 2.51 2.76 -30.20
N VAL A 139 1.45 3.25 -29.54
CA VAL A 139 0.90 4.59 -29.74
C VAL A 139 1.93 5.66 -29.40
N ALA A 140 2.59 5.55 -28.26
CA ALA A 140 3.61 6.50 -27.83
C ALA A 140 4.80 6.56 -28.81
N SER A 141 5.31 5.39 -29.23
CA SER A 141 6.42 5.31 -30.19
C SER A 141 6.07 5.86 -31.58
N ALA A 142 4.83 5.67 -32.02
CA ALA A 142 4.37 6.23 -33.30
C ALA A 142 4.29 7.76 -33.25
N ILE A 143 3.92 8.33 -32.11
CA ILE A 143 3.90 9.78 -31.89
C ILE A 143 5.31 10.39 -31.89
N THR A 144 6.32 9.69 -31.36
CA THR A 144 7.72 10.16 -31.32
C THR A 144 8.31 10.27 -32.73
N SER A 145 7.88 9.43 -33.67
CA SER A 145 8.47 9.35 -34.99
C SER A 145 8.04 10.47 -35.95
N GLU A 146 6.96 11.22 -35.63
CA GLU A 146 6.40 12.20 -36.56
C GLU A 146 5.75 13.42 -35.87
N ALA A 147 6.03 14.62 -36.40
CA ALA A 147 5.32 15.84 -36.01
C ALA A 147 3.84 15.74 -36.39
N VAL A 148 2.95 15.76 -35.39
CA VAL A 148 1.52 15.70 -35.58
C VAL A 148 0.98 17.05 -36.09
N GLN A 149 0.26 17.04 -37.19
CA GLN A 149 -0.29 18.26 -37.79
C GLN A 149 -1.66 18.68 -37.25
N THR A 150 -2.48 17.76 -36.72
CA THR A 150 -3.80 18.09 -36.17
C THR A 150 -4.21 17.09 -35.08
N SER A 151 -4.84 17.60 -34.03
CA SER A 151 -5.51 16.81 -33.00
C SER A 151 -6.97 17.21 -32.94
N GLU A 152 -7.89 16.24 -33.14
CA GLU A 152 -9.34 16.42 -32.97
C GLU A 152 -9.79 15.65 -31.72
N ASP A 153 -10.56 16.30 -30.85
CA ASP A 153 -11.07 15.76 -29.59
C ASP A 153 -12.59 15.95 -29.52
N ASP A 154 -13.35 14.87 -29.40
CA ASP A 154 -14.83 14.92 -29.24
C ASP A 154 -15.25 14.77 -27.76
N GLY A 155 -14.30 14.85 -26.82
CA GLY A 155 -14.52 14.66 -25.39
C GLY A 155 -14.58 13.20 -24.93
N ILE A 156 -14.76 12.24 -25.83
CA ILE A 156 -14.84 10.81 -25.55
C ILE A 156 -13.64 10.07 -26.15
N SER A 157 -13.29 10.40 -27.39
CA SER A 157 -12.18 9.80 -28.11
C SER A 157 -11.34 10.87 -28.79
N GLN A 158 -10.05 10.61 -28.86
CA GLN A 158 -9.08 11.53 -29.45
C GLN A 158 -8.54 10.97 -30.76
N ARG A 159 -8.58 11.79 -31.83
CA ARG A 159 -7.90 11.51 -33.09
C ARG A 159 -6.59 12.26 -33.12
N VAL A 160 -5.54 11.55 -33.43
CA VAL A 160 -4.23 12.16 -33.70
C VAL A 160 -3.88 11.84 -35.14
N ALA A 161 -3.86 12.84 -36.00
CA ALA A 161 -3.44 12.67 -37.38
C ALA A 161 -1.91 12.65 -37.47
N MET A 162 -1.37 11.54 -37.93
CA MET A 162 0.06 11.34 -38.12
C MET A 162 0.42 11.44 -39.60
N LYS A 163 1.49 12.11 -39.95
CA LYS A 163 2.01 12.16 -41.30
C LYS A 163 2.77 10.86 -41.62
N ALA A 164 2.43 10.24 -42.73
CA ALA A 164 2.79 8.89 -43.08
C ALA A 164 4.29 8.62 -43.13
N GLY A 165 4.71 7.58 -42.45
CA GLY A 165 6.07 6.99 -42.54
C GLY A 165 6.15 5.53 -42.09
N ILE A 166 5.45 5.08 -41.06
CA ILE A 166 5.41 3.67 -40.65
C ILE A 166 4.04 3.33 -40.02
N HIS A 167 3.17 2.69 -40.78
CA HIS A 167 2.03 1.83 -40.45
C HIS A 167 1.25 1.97 -39.12
N LEU A 168 0.85 3.17 -38.75
CA LEU A 168 -0.51 3.40 -38.27
C LEU A 168 -1.26 4.05 -39.42
N LYS A 169 -2.39 3.46 -39.86
CA LYS A 169 -3.22 4.05 -40.90
C LYS A 169 -3.59 5.45 -40.43
N ALA A 170 -3.36 6.47 -41.28
CA ALA A 170 -3.87 7.81 -41.09
C ALA A 170 -5.35 7.73 -40.77
N ASP A 171 -5.78 7.93 -39.52
CA ASP A 171 -7.13 7.85 -38.97
C ASP A 171 -7.36 6.82 -37.84
N GLU A 172 -6.31 6.22 -37.24
CA GLU A 172 -6.51 5.29 -36.13
C GLU A 172 -6.91 6.08 -34.88
N LYS A 173 -8.16 5.89 -34.46
CA LYS A 173 -8.71 6.52 -33.26
C LYS A 173 -7.97 5.96 -32.03
N ILE A 174 -7.35 6.83 -31.21
CA ILE A 174 -6.74 6.38 -29.95
C ILE A 174 -7.82 5.75 -29.08
N GLN A 175 -7.60 4.51 -28.64
CA GLN A 175 -8.46 3.85 -27.68
C GLN A 175 -8.48 4.67 -26.38
N PRO A 176 -9.64 5.25 -25.99
CA PRO A 176 -9.66 6.22 -24.90
C PRO A 176 -9.44 5.59 -23.54
N ARG A 177 -9.74 4.30 -23.39
CA ARG A 177 -9.57 3.55 -22.15
C ARG A 177 -8.64 2.38 -22.37
N VAL A 178 -7.64 2.26 -21.49
CA VAL A 178 -6.64 1.20 -21.51
C VAL A 178 -6.57 0.55 -20.14
N LYS A 179 -6.26 -0.75 -20.11
CA LYS A 179 -6.06 -1.51 -18.89
C LYS A 179 -4.56 -1.71 -18.67
N LEU A 180 -4.06 -1.30 -17.52
CA LEU A 180 -2.65 -1.38 -17.16
C LEU A 180 -2.51 -1.83 -15.71
N ALA A 181 -1.36 -2.42 -15.38
CA ALA A 181 -1.02 -2.91 -14.05
C ALA A 181 0.22 -2.17 -13.48
N PRO A 182 0.10 -0.91 -13.06
CA PRO A 182 1.22 -0.16 -12.50
C PRO A 182 1.70 -0.73 -11.17
N TYR A 183 3.00 -0.61 -10.89
CA TYR A 183 3.57 -0.94 -9.59
C TYR A 183 3.12 0.10 -8.54
N ARG A 184 2.11 -0.28 -7.74
CA ARG A 184 1.50 0.53 -6.67
C ARG A 184 1.37 -0.23 -5.34
N THR A 185 1.88 -1.45 -5.31
CA THR A 185 1.99 -2.31 -4.14
C THR A 185 3.24 -3.17 -4.25
N PHE A 186 3.51 -4.00 -3.28
CA PHE A 186 4.67 -4.87 -3.23
C PHE A 186 4.83 -5.69 -4.53
N PRO A 187 6.04 -5.73 -5.13
CA PRO A 187 6.28 -6.45 -6.39
C PRO A 187 6.24 -7.98 -6.26
N GLU A 188 6.18 -8.49 -5.03
CA GLU A 188 6.06 -9.93 -4.72
C GLU A 188 4.64 -10.46 -5.01
N VAL A 189 3.67 -9.58 -5.22
CA VAL A 189 2.30 -9.94 -5.63
C VAL A 189 1.98 -9.35 -6.98
N LYS A 190 1.06 -10.01 -7.70
CA LYS A 190 0.56 -9.52 -8.98
C LYS A 190 -0.06 -8.14 -8.80
N GLN A 191 0.34 -7.18 -9.65
CA GLN A 191 -0.20 -5.84 -9.61
C GLN A 191 -1.67 -5.81 -10.05
N ALA A 192 -2.47 -4.96 -9.41
CA ALA A 192 -3.88 -4.81 -9.75
C ALA A 192 -4.05 -4.19 -11.14
N LEU A 193 -4.81 -4.87 -12.01
CA LEU A 193 -5.15 -4.38 -13.33
C LEU A 193 -6.22 -3.29 -13.21
N SER A 194 -5.90 -2.09 -13.67
CA SER A 194 -6.74 -0.90 -13.53
C SER A 194 -7.06 -0.26 -14.87
N GLN A 195 -8.18 0.45 -14.94
CA GLN A 195 -8.54 1.25 -16.11
C GLN A 195 -7.95 2.65 -16.03
N PHE A 196 -7.43 3.12 -17.16
CA PHE A 196 -6.91 4.46 -17.35
C PHE A 196 -7.49 5.10 -18.60
N VAL A 197 -7.57 6.43 -18.61
CA VAL A 197 -7.81 7.22 -19.81
C VAL A 197 -6.45 7.67 -20.34
N LEU A 198 -6.11 7.26 -21.56
CA LEU A 198 -4.94 7.74 -22.29
C LEU A 198 -5.29 9.03 -23.04
N ARG A 199 -4.52 10.10 -22.80
CA ARG A 199 -4.71 11.41 -23.42
C ARG A 199 -3.40 11.87 -24.05
N ALA A 200 -3.52 12.54 -25.19
CA ALA A 200 -2.44 13.26 -25.82
C ALA A 200 -2.79 14.75 -25.92
N ARG A 201 -1.81 15.64 -25.86
CA ARG A 201 -1.97 17.07 -26.12
C ARG A 201 -0.78 17.63 -26.88
N ASN A 202 -1.02 18.69 -27.64
CA ASN A 202 0.06 19.47 -28.24
C ASN A 202 0.63 20.43 -27.21
N HIS A 203 1.94 20.49 -27.11
CA HIS A 203 2.69 21.48 -26.33
C HIS A 203 3.81 22.07 -27.18
N GLY A 204 3.54 23.21 -27.82
CA GLY A 204 4.41 23.75 -28.86
C GLY A 204 4.51 22.80 -30.06
N ASP A 205 5.74 22.44 -30.42
CA ASP A 205 6.02 21.51 -31.52
C ASP A 205 6.09 20.02 -31.07
N ALA A 206 5.85 19.75 -29.78
CA ALA A 206 5.91 18.41 -29.20
C ALA A 206 4.53 17.93 -28.77
N ILE A 207 4.38 16.59 -28.70
CA ILE A 207 3.20 15.96 -28.13
C ILE A 207 3.57 15.39 -26.76
N GLU A 208 2.68 15.63 -25.83
CA GLU A 208 2.75 15.06 -24.48
C GLU A 208 1.62 14.05 -24.29
N LEU A 209 1.92 12.99 -23.53
CA LEU A 209 0.99 11.93 -23.17
C LEU A 209 0.75 11.89 -21.67
N ALA A 210 -0.47 11.51 -21.27
CA ALA A 210 -0.83 11.31 -19.88
C ALA A 210 -1.76 10.11 -19.72
N LEU A 211 -1.66 9.46 -18.56
CA LEU A 211 -2.61 8.46 -18.07
C LEU A 211 -3.38 9.03 -16.88
N PHE A 212 -4.71 8.99 -16.95
CA PHE A 212 -5.59 9.39 -15.86
C PHE A 212 -6.28 8.16 -15.30
N GLU A 213 -6.28 7.99 -13.98
CA GLU A 213 -7.00 6.88 -13.33
C GLU A 213 -8.50 6.94 -13.63
N ALA A 214 -9.09 5.79 -13.95
CA ALA A 214 -10.48 5.69 -14.36
C ALA A 214 -11.23 4.48 -13.77
N ASP A 215 -10.71 3.93 -12.66
CA ASP A 215 -11.27 2.78 -11.94
C ASP A 215 -11.93 3.14 -10.60
N GLY A 216 -11.98 4.44 -10.25
CA GLY A 216 -12.54 4.91 -8.99
C GLY A 216 -11.76 4.45 -7.75
N GLY A 217 -10.52 4.04 -7.91
CA GLY A 217 -9.66 3.54 -6.82
C GLY A 217 -9.89 2.06 -6.47
N ARG A 218 -10.63 1.31 -7.29
CA ARG A 218 -10.90 -0.12 -7.09
C ARG A 218 -9.61 -0.95 -6.95
N TRP A 219 -8.55 -0.56 -7.64
CA TRP A 219 -7.25 -1.20 -7.57
C TRP A 219 -6.73 -1.39 -6.13
N ARG A 220 -7.13 -0.50 -5.19
CA ARG A 220 -6.72 -0.61 -3.78
C ARG A 220 -7.30 -1.85 -3.12
N ILE A 221 -8.56 -2.15 -3.42
CA ILE A 221 -9.24 -3.35 -2.91
C ILE A 221 -8.57 -4.59 -3.49
N ASP A 222 -8.37 -4.61 -4.80
CA ASP A 222 -7.75 -5.73 -5.50
C ASP A 222 -6.30 -5.97 -5.02
N ALA A 223 -5.53 -4.90 -4.75
CA ALA A 223 -4.19 -4.99 -4.19
C ALA A 223 -4.19 -5.57 -2.77
N ILE A 224 -5.08 -5.08 -1.89
CA ILE A 224 -5.24 -5.59 -0.52
C ILE A 224 -5.58 -7.09 -0.55
N GLU A 225 -6.47 -7.50 -1.45
CA GLU A 225 -6.85 -8.90 -1.58
C GLU A 225 -5.71 -9.79 -2.10
N ASN A 226 -4.90 -9.29 -3.04
CA ASN A 226 -3.70 -9.99 -3.52
C ASN A 226 -2.66 -10.16 -2.40
N LEU A 227 -2.44 -9.13 -1.58
CA LEU A 227 -1.57 -9.21 -0.40
C LEU A 227 -2.08 -10.23 0.63
N ALA A 228 -3.37 -10.20 0.93
CA ALA A 228 -3.97 -11.17 1.85
C ALA A 228 -3.85 -12.60 1.33
N ARG A 229 -4.07 -12.82 0.04
CA ARG A 229 -3.92 -14.13 -0.61
C ARG A 229 -2.48 -14.64 -0.52
N PHE A 230 -1.48 -13.79 -0.73
CA PHE A 230 -0.07 -14.13 -0.58
C PHE A 230 0.21 -14.74 0.80
N PHE A 231 -0.22 -14.09 1.87
CA PHE A 231 0.01 -14.59 3.23
C PHE A 231 -0.84 -15.81 3.56
N ARG A 232 -2.10 -15.89 3.10
CA ARG A 232 -2.95 -17.08 3.32
C ARG A 232 -2.33 -18.33 2.70
N VAL A 233 -1.72 -18.21 1.52
CA VAL A 233 -1.03 -19.35 0.86
C VAL A 233 0.22 -19.77 1.64
N ILE A 234 1.00 -18.82 2.14
CA ILE A 234 2.26 -19.12 2.85
C ILE A 234 1.99 -19.68 4.26
N PHE A 235 0.91 -19.25 4.90
CA PHE A 235 0.59 -19.61 6.28
C PHE A 235 -0.61 -20.57 6.40
N ASP A 236 -0.98 -21.27 5.31
CA ASP A 236 -2.17 -22.15 5.24
C ASP A 236 -2.21 -23.21 6.36
N ASP A 237 -1.05 -23.77 6.73
CA ASP A 237 -0.93 -24.80 7.79
C ASP A 237 -0.59 -24.22 9.19
N LYS A 238 -0.67 -22.89 9.37
CA LYS A 238 -0.23 -22.24 10.62
C LYS A 238 -1.41 -21.53 11.31
N HIS A 239 -1.34 -21.45 12.64
CA HIS A 239 -2.33 -20.71 13.46
C HIS A 239 -2.15 -19.18 13.30
N ILE A 240 -2.17 -18.71 12.05
CA ILE A 240 -2.06 -17.30 11.70
C ILE A 240 -3.32 -16.83 11.03
N SER A 241 -3.96 -15.83 11.61
CA SER A 241 -5.09 -15.16 10.99
C SER A 241 -4.61 -14.07 10.02
N VAL A 242 -5.23 -14.00 8.84
CA VAL A 242 -4.95 -12.92 7.85
C VAL A 242 -6.20 -12.08 7.68
N VAL A 243 -6.11 -10.81 8.05
CA VAL A 243 -7.17 -9.80 7.93
C VAL A 243 -6.74 -8.72 6.94
N ALA A 244 -7.69 -8.32 6.07
CA ALA A 244 -7.48 -7.36 5.00
C ALA A 244 -8.66 -6.39 4.92
#